data_315dc6aaeba1d0252ada2be70fa435f1
#
_entry.id   315dc6aaeba1d0252ada2be70fa435f1
#
_cell.length_a   1.000
_cell.length_b   1.000
_cell.length_c   1.000
_cell.angle_alpha   90.00
_cell.angle_beta   90.00
_cell.angle_gamma   90.00
#
_symmetry.space_group_name_H-M   'P 1'
#
loop_
_entity.id
_entity.type
_entity.pdbx_description
1 polymer ?
#
loop_
_entity_poly.entity_id
_entity_poly.type
_entity_poly.pdbx_seq_one_letter_code
_entity_poly.pdbx_strand_id
1 'polypeptide(L)'
;MIFNENTGKYLSGYPFWAKDPFTRLFGMIGRRFVCGKFDALIFERCASVHTCFMGYPLDLVFIDKNCHVISIVKSLPPWRVSFGGKGATSVIELPPGAIDFSGTLPGHRLNLNSTLSVHGIDKLSSDAILLSDKETYGK
;
A
#
# COMPACT_ATOMS: atom_id res chain seq x y z
N MET A 1 8.86 0.07 -5.09
CA MET A 1 7.66 -0.60 -5.63
C MET A 1 7.35 -1.85 -4.84
N ILE A 2 6.09 -2.24 -4.77
CA ILE A 2 5.67 -3.51 -4.17
C ILE A 2 5.20 -4.43 -5.28
N PHE A 3 5.87 -5.54 -5.43
CA PHE A 3 5.64 -6.52 -6.52
C PHE A 3 5.20 -7.86 -5.95
N ASN A 4 4.18 -8.46 -6.52
CA ASN A 4 3.74 -9.80 -6.17
C ASN A 4 4.44 -10.82 -7.06
N GLU A 5 5.33 -11.61 -6.48
CA GLU A 5 6.13 -12.60 -7.21
C GLU A 5 5.30 -13.75 -7.78
N ASN A 6 4.14 -14.05 -7.19
CA ASN A 6 3.26 -15.12 -7.63
C ASN A 6 2.37 -14.74 -8.82
N THR A 7 1.91 -13.48 -8.86
CA THR A 7 1.01 -13.01 -9.93
C THR A 7 1.72 -12.25 -11.04
N GLY A 8 2.94 -11.78 -10.79
CA GLY A 8 3.68 -10.94 -11.71
C GLY A 8 3.14 -9.51 -11.82
N LYS A 9 2.32 -9.07 -10.85
CA LYS A 9 1.70 -7.75 -10.84
C LYS A 9 2.19 -6.89 -9.68
N TYR A 10 2.10 -5.57 -9.86
CA TYR A 10 2.42 -4.60 -8.82
C TYR A 10 1.20 -4.32 -7.93
N LEU A 11 1.44 -4.20 -6.62
CA LEU A 11 0.48 -3.66 -5.66
C LEU A 11 0.64 -2.14 -5.54
N SER A 12 1.86 -1.66 -5.65
CA SER A 12 2.20 -0.26 -5.46
C SER A 12 3.42 0.13 -6.30
N GLY A 13 3.34 1.27 -6.95
CA GLY A 13 4.45 1.88 -7.66
C GLY A 13 5.25 2.86 -6.78
N TYR A 14 4.60 3.48 -5.81
CA TYR A 14 5.14 4.56 -4.99
C TYR A 14 4.85 4.35 -3.51
N PRO A 15 5.39 3.28 -2.90
CA PRO A 15 5.17 2.99 -1.49
C PRO A 15 5.94 3.96 -0.59
N PHE A 16 5.35 4.28 0.54
CA PHE A 16 5.95 5.08 1.59
C PHE A 16 6.12 4.26 2.87
N TRP A 17 7.24 4.42 3.54
CA TRP A 17 7.52 3.74 4.81
C TRP A 17 7.18 4.65 5.98
N ALA A 18 6.31 4.20 6.87
CA ALA A 18 5.96 4.91 8.09
C ALA A 18 7.08 4.78 9.14
N LYS A 19 8.09 5.61 9.03
CA LYS A 19 9.27 5.56 9.91
C LYS A 19 9.20 6.53 11.08
N ASP A 20 8.59 7.70 10.88
CA ASP A 20 8.49 8.73 11.90
C ASP A 20 7.29 8.49 12.85
N PRO A 21 7.36 8.97 14.12
CA PRO A 21 6.29 8.75 15.08
C PRO A 21 4.92 9.29 14.67
N PHE A 22 4.88 10.42 13.98
CA PHE A 22 3.62 11.05 13.52
C PHE A 22 2.96 10.22 12.45
N THR A 23 3.72 9.77 11.45
CA THR A 23 3.19 8.88 10.39
C THR A 23 2.71 7.56 10.98
N ARG A 24 3.42 7.01 11.97
CA ARG A 24 2.99 5.78 12.64
C ARG A 24 1.73 5.97 13.49
N LEU A 25 1.56 7.13 14.12
CA LEU A 25 0.40 7.42 14.95
C LEU A 25 -0.85 7.72 14.12
N PHE A 26 -0.71 8.54 13.08
CA PHE A 26 -1.84 9.02 12.30
C PHE A 26 -2.13 8.19 11.05
N GLY A 27 -1.13 7.45 10.53
CA GLY A 27 -1.30 6.63 9.34
C GLY A 27 -1.89 7.42 8.17
N MET A 28 -3.01 6.96 7.66
CA MET A 28 -3.74 7.59 6.56
C MET A 28 -4.77 8.63 7.00
N ILE A 29 -4.89 8.93 8.30
CA ILE A 29 -5.81 9.97 8.78
C ILE A 29 -5.43 11.32 8.17
N GLY A 30 -6.39 11.96 7.48
CA GLY A 30 -6.17 13.23 6.80
C GLY A 30 -5.28 13.17 5.57
N ARG A 31 -4.88 11.99 5.14
CA ARG A 31 -4.08 11.77 3.92
C ARG A 31 -4.90 11.08 2.84
N ARG A 32 -4.47 11.24 1.60
CA ARG A 32 -5.04 10.53 0.45
C ARG A 32 -3.94 9.91 -0.38
N PHE A 33 -4.21 8.76 -0.93
CA PHE A 33 -3.36 8.20 -1.97
C PHE A 33 -3.38 9.10 -3.21
N VAL A 34 -2.22 9.25 -3.83
CA VAL A 34 -2.06 10.05 -5.05
C VAL A 34 -1.40 9.17 -6.09
N CYS A 35 -2.13 8.89 -7.16
CA CYS A 35 -1.64 8.08 -8.26
C CYS A 35 -0.32 8.64 -8.79
N GLY A 36 0.70 7.77 -8.95
CA GLY A 36 2.01 8.16 -9.43
C GLY A 36 2.90 8.90 -8.43
N LYS A 37 2.46 9.11 -7.18
CA LYS A 37 3.23 9.81 -6.14
C LYS A 37 3.25 9.11 -4.80
N PHE A 38 2.11 8.55 -4.39
CA PHE A 38 1.93 7.90 -3.10
C PHE A 38 0.73 6.95 -3.18
N ASP A 39 0.97 5.68 -3.19
CA ASP A 39 -0.07 4.67 -3.40
C ASP A 39 0.01 3.47 -2.44
N ALA A 40 0.88 3.54 -1.43
CA ALA A 40 0.92 2.60 -0.32
C ALA A 40 1.63 3.19 0.88
N LEU A 41 1.21 2.76 2.07
CA LEU A 41 1.88 3.07 3.33
C LEU A 41 2.24 1.78 4.04
N ILE A 42 3.52 1.60 4.36
CA ILE A 42 4.07 0.39 4.96
C ILE A 42 4.42 0.65 6.42
N PHE A 43 3.87 -0.17 7.30
CA PHE A 43 4.19 -0.17 8.73
C PHE A 43 4.94 -1.45 9.09
N GLU A 44 6.20 -1.32 9.39
CA GLU A 44 7.00 -2.39 9.97
C GLU A 44 6.70 -2.56 11.46
N ARG A 45 6.82 -3.77 11.97
CA ARG A 45 6.56 -4.10 13.38
C ARG A 45 5.16 -3.64 13.83
N CYS A 46 4.18 -3.86 12.97
CA CYS A 46 2.79 -3.52 13.19
C CYS A 46 1.91 -4.60 12.59
N ALA A 47 1.09 -5.24 13.42
CA ALA A 47 0.20 -6.31 13.01
C ALA A 47 -1.27 -5.97 13.22
N SER A 48 -1.58 -4.71 13.43
CA SER A 48 -2.96 -4.22 13.59
C SER A 48 -3.11 -2.83 13.00
N VAL A 49 -4.31 -2.53 12.50
CA VAL A 49 -4.68 -1.25 11.90
C VAL A 49 -6.06 -0.85 12.39
N HIS A 50 -6.25 0.44 12.64
CA HIS A 50 -7.57 1.03 12.80
C HIS A 50 -7.84 2.06 11.69
N THR A 51 -9.08 2.16 11.28
CA THR A 51 -9.55 3.14 10.30
C THR A 51 -10.41 4.24 10.93
N CYS A 52 -10.29 4.45 12.25
CA CYS A 52 -10.95 5.54 12.95
C CYS A 52 -10.53 6.88 12.36
N PHE A 53 -11.48 7.79 12.20
CA PHE A 53 -11.28 9.13 11.59
C PHE A 53 -10.87 9.11 10.11
N MET A 54 -10.93 7.96 9.43
CA MET A 54 -10.74 7.87 7.99
C MET A 54 -12.00 8.31 7.24
N GLY A 55 -11.81 8.91 6.07
CA GLY A 55 -12.91 9.32 5.18
C GLY A 55 -13.20 8.35 4.03
N TYR A 56 -12.43 7.26 3.92
CA TYR A 56 -12.53 6.27 2.83
C TYR A 56 -12.02 4.89 3.29
N PRO A 57 -12.41 3.80 2.60
CA PRO A 57 -11.94 2.47 2.94
C PRO A 57 -10.49 2.24 2.53
N LEU A 58 -9.85 1.24 3.12
CA LEU A 58 -8.49 0.80 2.81
C LEU A 58 -8.47 -0.68 2.45
N ASP A 59 -7.59 -1.05 1.53
CA ASP A 59 -7.11 -2.42 1.40
C ASP A 59 -5.92 -2.62 2.34
N LEU A 60 -5.87 -3.76 3.03
CA LEU A 60 -4.80 -4.11 3.94
C LEU A 60 -4.16 -5.43 3.54
N VAL A 61 -2.83 -5.46 3.50
CA VAL A 61 -2.05 -6.69 3.33
C VAL A 61 -1.12 -6.85 4.52
N PHE A 62 -1.37 -7.87 5.33
CA PHE A 62 -0.50 -8.24 6.44
C PHE A 62 0.52 -9.25 5.98
N ILE A 63 1.78 -9.01 6.29
CA ILE A 63 2.91 -9.84 5.89
C ILE A 63 3.75 -10.28 7.08
N ASP A 64 4.45 -11.39 6.91
CA ASP A 64 5.44 -11.87 7.86
C ASP A 64 6.83 -11.22 7.61
N LYS A 65 7.81 -11.61 8.42
CA LYS A 65 9.20 -11.14 8.32
C LYS A 65 9.88 -11.47 6.98
N ASN A 66 9.36 -12.45 6.24
CA ASN A 66 9.89 -12.89 4.95
C ASN A 66 9.07 -12.35 3.77
N CYS A 67 8.18 -11.39 4.04
CA CYS A 67 7.28 -10.78 3.05
C CYS A 67 6.27 -11.76 2.42
N HIS A 68 5.93 -12.86 3.13
CA HIS A 68 4.79 -13.68 2.76
C HIS A 68 3.50 -13.06 3.27
N VAL A 69 2.48 -13.04 2.43
CA VAL A 69 1.15 -12.56 2.80
C VAL A 69 0.51 -13.52 3.79
N ILE A 70 0.20 -13.04 4.98
CA ILE A 70 -0.48 -13.78 6.04
C ILE A 70 -1.99 -13.65 5.91
N SER A 71 -2.47 -12.42 5.75
CA SER A 71 -3.90 -12.14 5.58
C SER A 71 -4.10 -10.86 4.77
N ILE A 72 -5.29 -10.76 4.19
CA ILE A 72 -5.71 -9.60 3.41
C ILE A 72 -7.09 -9.13 3.89
N VAL A 73 -7.33 -7.82 3.82
CA VAL A 73 -8.64 -7.23 4.05
C VAL A 73 -8.93 -6.28 2.91
N LYS A 74 -10.01 -6.53 2.17
CA LYS A 74 -10.43 -5.70 1.05
C LYS A 74 -11.43 -4.65 1.52
N SER A 75 -11.18 -3.39 1.17
CA SER A 75 -12.09 -2.28 1.41
C SER A 75 -12.57 -2.20 2.86
N LEU A 76 -11.64 -2.23 3.81
CA LEU A 76 -11.98 -2.05 5.23
C LEU A 76 -12.59 -0.66 5.43
N PRO A 77 -13.88 -0.57 5.83
CA PRO A 77 -14.54 0.72 5.96
C PRO A 77 -13.95 1.55 7.11
N PRO A 78 -14.22 2.87 7.17
CA PRO A 78 -13.89 3.70 8.33
C PRO A 78 -14.44 3.14 9.63
N TRP A 79 -13.81 3.51 10.75
CA TRP A 79 -14.22 3.14 12.11
C TRP A 79 -14.17 1.63 12.39
N ARG A 80 -13.16 0.96 11.87
CA ARG A 80 -12.90 -0.47 12.09
C ARG A 80 -11.50 -0.68 12.64
N VAL A 81 -11.32 -1.84 13.26
CA VAL A 81 -10.01 -2.38 13.66
C VAL A 81 -9.81 -3.71 12.94
N SER A 82 -8.59 -3.95 12.47
CA SER A 82 -8.21 -5.21 11.84
C SER A 82 -6.88 -5.70 12.40
N PHE A 83 -6.77 -7.01 12.56
CA PHE A 83 -5.57 -7.69 13.04
C PHE A 83 -5.05 -8.64 11.97
N GLY A 84 -3.74 -8.70 11.79
CA GLY A 84 -3.12 -9.53 10.77
C GLY A 84 -3.15 -11.03 11.06
N GLY A 85 -3.32 -11.39 12.32
CA GLY A 85 -3.30 -12.78 12.76
C GLY A 85 -1.89 -13.28 13.07
N LYS A 86 -1.82 -14.57 13.41
CA LYS A 86 -0.57 -15.23 13.81
C LYS A 86 0.48 -15.17 12.70
N GLY A 87 1.67 -14.70 13.04
CA GLY A 87 2.81 -14.60 12.12
C GLY A 87 2.91 -13.26 11.40
N ALA A 88 1.87 -12.43 11.43
CA ALA A 88 1.93 -11.10 10.86
C ALA A 88 2.89 -10.20 11.66
N THR A 89 3.80 -9.52 10.97
CA THR A 89 4.79 -8.62 11.56
C THR A 89 4.72 -7.20 11.00
N SER A 90 4.12 -7.04 9.83
CA SER A 90 4.02 -5.75 9.15
C SER A 90 2.71 -5.66 8.38
N VAL A 91 2.29 -4.45 8.08
CA VAL A 91 1.08 -4.20 7.30
C VAL A 91 1.33 -3.17 6.21
N ILE A 92 0.69 -3.37 5.08
CA ILE A 92 0.68 -2.46 3.93
C ILE A 92 -0.75 -1.93 3.78
N GLU A 93 -0.91 -0.62 3.92
CA GLU A 93 -2.15 0.09 3.62
C GLU A 93 -2.14 0.52 2.14
N LEU A 94 -3.21 0.21 1.44
CA LEU A 94 -3.36 0.42 0.00
C LEU A 94 -4.70 1.08 -0.31
N PRO A 95 -4.83 1.75 -1.45
CA PRO A 95 -6.13 2.21 -1.93
C PRO A 95 -7.05 1.02 -2.18
N PRO A 96 -8.37 1.19 -1.98
CA PRO A 96 -9.33 0.13 -2.23
C PRO A 96 -9.25 -0.36 -3.69
N GLY A 97 -9.28 -1.68 -3.87
CA GLY A 97 -9.13 -2.31 -5.18
C GLY A 97 -7.72 -2.77 -5.54
N ALA A 98 -6.69 -2.34 -4.82
CA ALA A 98 -5.30 -2.72 -5.11
C ALA A 98 -5.05 -4.23 -4.97
N ILE A 99 -5.71 -4.86 -3.99
CA ILE A 99 -5.62 -6.32 -3.79
C ILE A 99 -6.24 -7.06 -4.99
N ASP A 100 -7.41 -6.66 -5.43
CA ASP A 100 -8.07 -7.29 -6.58
C ASP A 100 -7.30 -7.07 -7.88
N PHE A 101 -6.80 -5.87 -8.10
CA PHE A 101 -5.99 -5.55 -9.27
C PHE A 101 -4.71 -6.42 -9.37
N SER A 102 -4.02 -6.60 -8.26
CA SER A 102 -2.79 -7.38 -8.20
C SER A 102 -3.03 -8.90 -8.09
N GLY A 103 -4.25 -9.33 -7.78
CA GLY A 103 -4.58 -10.72 -7.53
C GLY A 103 -3.91 -11.30 -6.28
N THR A 104 -3.56 -10.46 -5.32
CA THR A 104 -2.84 -10.87 -4.11
C THR A 104 -3.71 -11.73 -3.20
N LEU A 105 -3.15 -12.84 -2.75
CA LEU A 105 -3.79 -13.82 -1.86
C LEU A 105 -2.86 -14.17 -0.70
N PRO A 106 -3.40 -14.66 0.44
CA PRO A 106 -2.57 -15.26 1.47
C PRO A 106 -1.65 -16.36 0.93
N GLY A 107 -0.42 -16.40 1.42
CA GLY A 107 0.62 -17.31 0.95
C GLY A 107 1.49 -16.78 -0.20
N HIS A 108 1.05 -15.75 -0.90
CA HIS A 108 1.87 -15.10 -1.92
C HIS A 108 3.09 -14.41 -1.29
N ARG A 109 4.14 -14.27 -2.06
CA ARG A 109 5.35 -13.55 -1.66
C ARG A 109 5.41 -12.18 -2.34
N LEU A 110 5.67 -11.15 -1.54
CA LEU A 110 5.84 -9.80 -2.02
C LEU A 110 7.32 -9.40 -2.03
N ASN A 111 7.72 -8.67 -3.04
CA ASN A 111 9.01 -8.00 -3.10
C ASN A 111 8.79 -6.50 -2.85
N LEU A 112 9.27 -6.00 -1.71
CA LEU A 112 9.12 -4.60 -1.32
C LEU A 112 10.25 -3.71 -1.84
N ASN A 113 11.32 -4.30 -2.38
CA ASN A 113 12.53 -3.59 -2.80
C ASN A 113 12.73 -3.62 -4.32
N SER A 114 11.68 -3.91 -5.10
CA SER A 114 11.81 -3.85 -6.55
C SER A 114 12.07 -2.41 -6.98
N THR A 115 13.32 -2.00 -6.91
CA THR A 115 13.82 -0.87 -7.68
C THR A 115 13.79 -1.29 -9.12
N LEU A 116 12.85 -0.79 -9.91
CA LEU A 116 13.09 -0.70 -11.33
C LEU A 116 14.37 0.14 -11.47
N SER A 117 15.40 -0.44 -12.05
CA SER A 117 16.61 0.31 -12.40
C SER A 117 16.19 1.46 -13.29
N VAL A 118 16.27 2.66 -12.75
CA VAL A 118 15.77 3.92 -13.31
C VAL A 118 16.66 4.40 -14.47
N HIS A 119 17.15 3.50 -15.32
CA HIS A 119 17.96 3.90 -16.48
C HIS A 119 17.15 4.19 -17.75
N GLY A 120 15.83 4.26 -17.66
CA GLY A 120 14.97 4.54 -18.81
C GLY A 120 13.73 5.39 -18.53
N ILE A 121 13.45 5.76 -17.28
CA ILE A 121 12.17 6.35 -16.89
C ILE A 121 12.25 7.84 -16.50
N ASP A 122 13.44 8.41 -16.34
CA ASP A 122 13.59 9.83 -15.98
C ASP A 122 12.99 10.80 -17.03
N LYS A 123 12.78 10.31 -18.25
CA LYS A 123 12.16 11.11 -19.30
C LYS A 123 10.65 10.94 -19.42
N LEU A 124 10.11 9.81 -18.94
CA LEU A 124 8.66 9.55 -18.94
C LEU A 124 7.96 10.06 -17.69
N SER A 125 8.68 10.20 -16.56
CA SER A 125 8.10 10.67 -15.30
C SER A 125 7.83 12.18 -15.29
N SER A 126 8.62 12.97 -15.98
CA SER A 126 8.36 14.41 -16.09
C SER A 126 7.16 14.73 -16.99
N ASP A 127 6.91 13.96 -18.03
CA ASP A 127 5.76 14.15 -18.90
C ASP A 127 4.45 13.58 -18.28
N ALA A 128 4.56 12.47 -17.51
CA ALA A 128 3.43 11.91 -16.78
C ALA A 128 3.00 12.78 -15.59
N ILE A 129 3.92 13.50 -14.95
CA ILE A 129 3.63 14.44 -13.86
C ILE A 129 2.83 15.64 -14.37
N LEU A 130 3.08 16.12 -15.61
CA LEU A 130 2.35 17.23 -16.22
C LEU A 130 0.93 16.85 -16.66
N LEU A 131 0.65 15.57 -16.89
CA LEU A 131 -0.67 15.08 -17.29
C LEU A 131 -1.55 14.69 -16.10
N SER A 132 -0.97 14.39 -14.92
CA SER A 132 -1.71 13.92 -13.74
C SER A 132 -2.34 15.02 -12.89
N ASP A 133 -1.99 16.29 -13.13
CA ASP A 133 -2.60 17.42 -12.40
C ASP A 133 -4.07 17.69 -12.80
N LYS A 134 -4.60 16.91 -13.76
CA LYS A 134 -5.99 17.06 -14.24
C LYS A 134 -6.94 15.92 -13.88
N GLU A 135 -6.44 14.80 -13.33
CA GLU A 135 -7.31 13.72 -12.87
C GLU A 135 -7.22 13.57 -11.35
N THR A 136 -7.91 14.45 -10.67
CA THR A 136 -8.32 14.23 -9.29
C THR A 136 -9.27 13.03 -9.25
N TYR A 137 -8.87 11.95 -8.63
CA TYR A 137 -9.80 10.98 -8.08
C TYR A 137 -10.60 11.70 -6.98
N GLY A 138 -11.67 12.35 -7.39
CA GLY A 138 -12.54 13.08 -6.52
C GLY A 138 -13.98 12.93 -6.97
N LYS A 139 -14.64 12.00 -6.41
CA LYS A 139 -16.03 12.18 -5.94
C LYS A 139 -16.40 10.98 -5.12
#